data_013a5aff0e4a8defbefa3fb6f9c38e87
#
_entry.id   013a5aff0e4a8defbefa3fb6f9c38e87
#
_cell.length_a   1.000
_cell.length_b   1.000
_cell.length_c   1.000
_cell.angle_alpha   90.00
_cell.angle_beta   90.00
_cell.angle_gamma   90.00
#
_symmetry.space_group_name_H-M   'P 1'
#
loop_
_entity.id
_entity.type
_entity.pdbx_description
1 polymer ?
#
loop_
_entity_poly.entity_id
_entity_poly.type
_entity_poly.pdbx_seq_one_letter_code
_entity_poly.pdbx_strand_id
1 'polypeptide(L)'
;MTDIDVTVIGGGAAGLMAAVSAARCGARTRVIEHMDRIGKKILSTGNGKCNYTNAVQGLSCYRGENPAFVLPVFEQFGQEDTVRLFEELGIYPKIKNGYYYPASEQAVSVVEVFGMECDYLGVDLWTSCGLQSIQKTCTGYEIS
;
A
#
# COMPACT_ATOMS: atom_id res chain seq x y z
N MET A 1 21.60 -11.33 -12.78
CA MET A 1 20.52 -10.97 -11.84
C MET A 1 20.47 -9.45 -11.82
N THR A 2 19.32 -8.87 -12.05
CA THR A 2 19.16 -7.40 -11.85
C THR A 2 19.17 -7.15 -10.36
N ASP A 3 20.13 -6.34 -9.90
CA ASP A 3 20.18 -5.93 -8.49
C ASP A 3 18.88 -5.18 -8.13
N ILE A 4 18.23 -5.55 -7.05
CA ILE A 4 17.04 -4.89 -6.51
C ILE A 4 17.48 -4.02 -5.34
N ASP A 5 17.06 -2.75 -5.34
CA ASP A 5 17.40 -1.82 -4.28
C ASP A 5 16.45 -1.97 -3.08
N VAL A 6 15.17 -2.24 -3.36
CA VAL A 6 14.13 -2.41 -2.33
C VAL A 6 13.28 -3.63 -2.64
N THR A 7 13.22 -4.58 -1.70
CA THR A 7 12.26 -5.69 -1.74
C THR A 7 11.20 -5.51 -0.68
N VAL A 8 9.95 -5.44 -1.10
CA VAL A 8 8.77 -5.32 -0.23
C VAL A 8 8.15 -6.70 -0.03
N ILE A 9 7.95 -7.10 1.21
CA ILE A 9 7.33 -8.37 1.56
C ILE A 9 5.86 -8.15 1.88
N GLY A 10 5.00 -8.67 1.01
CA GLY A 10 3.54 -8.57 1.06
C GLY A 10 2.98 -7.49 0.13
N GLY A 11 2.13 -7.89 -0.80
CA GLY A 11 1.42 -7.03 -1.77
C GLY A 11 0.08 -6.51 -1.26
N GLY A 12 -0.07 -6.28 0.05
CA GLY A 12 -1.24 -5.60 0.63
C GLY A 12 -1.16 -4.06 0.50
N ALA A 13 -2.11 -3.33 1.10
CA ALA A 13 -2.17 -1.86 1.00
C ALA A 13 -0.86 -1.17 1.40
N ALA A 14 -0.29 -1.56 2.55
CA ALA A 14 0.97 -0.98 3.03
C ALA A 14 2.15 -1.32 2.12
N GLY A 15 2.22 -2.57 1.64
CA GLY A 15 3.31 -2.99 0.75
C GLY A 15 3.23 -2.34 -0.63
N LEU A 16 2.05 -2.24 -1.22
CA LEU A 16 1.85 -1.55 -2.50
C LEU A 16 2.23 -0.07 -2.38
N MET A 17 1.81 0.58 -1.28
CA MET A 17 2.18 1.97 -1.03
C MET A 17 3.69 2.14 -0.86
N ALA A 18 4.36 1.24 -0.12
CA ALA A 18 5.81 1.25 0.05
C ALA A 18 6.54 1.03 -1.28
N ALA A 19 6.05 0.10 -2.11
CA ALA A 19 6.64 -0.20 -3.41
C ALA A 19 6.51 0.99 -4.38
N VAL A 20 5.33 1.59 -4.48
CA VAL A 20 5.11 2.79 -5.31
C VAL A 20 5.99 3.93 -4.84
N SER A 21 6.07 4.17 -3.52
CA SER A 21 6.90 5.24 -2.96
C SER A 21 8.38 5.03 -3.26
N ALA A 22 8.89 3.82 -3.07
CA ALA A 22 10.29 3.49 -3.37
C ALA A 22 10.61 3.66 -4.87
N ALA A 23 9.74 3.15 -5.74
CA ALA A 23 9.92 3.23 -7.19
C ALA A 23 9.82 4.68 -7.71
N ARG A 24 8.91 5.50 -7.17
CA ARG A 24 8.83 6.94 -7.48
C ARG A 24 10.09 7.70 -7.06
N CYS A 25 10.82 7.21 -6.06
CA CYS A 25 12.15 7.73 -5.67
C CYS A 25 13.29 7.17 -6.54
N GLY A 26 13.00 6.38 -7.57
CA GLY A 26 13.99 5.84 -8.51
C GLY A 26 14.63 4.51 -8.08
N ALA A 27 14.15 3.87 -7.00
CA ALA A 27 14.63 2.57 -6.56
C ALA A 27 14.10 1.44 -7.45
N ARG A 28 14.96 0.49 -7.84
CA ARG A 28 14.53 -0.77 -8.49
C ARG A 28 13.83 -1.61 -7.44
N THR A 29 12.52 -1.72 -7.56
CA THR A 29 11.67 -2.25 -6.51
C THR A 29 11.04 -3.58 -6.92
N ARG A 30 10.98 -4.52 -5.97
CA ARG A 30 10.27 -5.79 -6.10
C ARG A 30 9.28 -5.96 -4.95
N VAL A 31 8.12 -6.53 -5.26
CA VAL A 31 7.14 -7.00 -4.27
C VAL A 31 7.07 -8.52 -4.31
N ILE A 32 7.17 -9.17 -3.16
CA ILE A 32 6.96 -10.61 -3.00
C ILE A 32 5.64 -10.80 -2.25
N GLU A 33 4.67 -11.45 -2.90
CA GLU A 33 3.34 -11.73 -2.35
C GLU A 33 3.07 -13.24 -2.38
N HIS A 34 2.69 -13.81 -1.24
CA HIS A 34 2.42 -15.25 -1.13
C HIS A 34 1.09 -15.67 -1.77
N MET A 35 0.16 -14.72 -1.89
CA MET A 35 -1.12 -14.97 -2.56
C MET A 35 -0.98 -14.92 -4.08
N ASP A 36 -2.00 -15.41 -4.76
CA ASP A 36 -2.12 -15.47 -6.22
C ASP A 36 -2.23 -14.09 -6.90
N ARG A 37 -2.47 -13.04 -6.10
CA ARG A 37 -2.62 -11.65 -6.56
C ARG A 37 -2.29 -10.65 -5.48
N ILE A 38 -1.91 -9.44 -5.88
CA ILE A 38 -1.76 -8.28 -5.00
C ILE A 38 -3.11 -7.79 -4.47
N GLY A 39 -3.10 -7.06 -3.37
CA GLY A 39 -4.28 -6.36 -2.85
C GLY A 39 -5.41 -7.24 -2.36
N LYS A 40 -5.23 -8.54 -2.18
CA LYS A 40 -6.30 -9.49 -1.86
C LYS A 40 -7.12 -9.09 -0.63
N LYS A 41 -6.46 -8.54 0.40
CA LYS A 41 -7.14 -8.05 1.60
C LYS A 41 -7.90 -6.75 1.33
N ILE A 42 -7.45 -5.90 0.41
CA ILE A 42 -8.14 -4.66 0.02
C ILE A 42 -9.53 -4.98 -0.51
N LEU A 43 -9.67 -6.05 -1.32
CA LEU A 43 -10.92 -6.46 -1.95
C LEU A 43 -12.03 -6.77 -0.95
N SER A 44 -11.71 -7.15 0.29
CA SER A 44 -12.68 -7.44 1.34
C SER A 44 -12.97 -6.25 2.26
N THR A 45 -12.19 -5.17 2.17
CA THR A 45 -12.38 -3.99 3.03
C THR A 45 -13.62 -3.18 2.66
N GLY A 46 -14.20 -2.49 3.63
CA GLY A 46 -15.38 -1.65 3.40
C GLY A 46 -16.55 -2.40 2.74
N ASN A 47 -16.71 -3.69 3.06
CA ASN A 47 -17.71 -4.57 2.43
C ASN A 47 -17.56 -4.60 0.88
N GLY A 48 -16.34 -4.78 0.40
CA GLY A 48 -16.01 -4.81 -1.03
C GLY A 48 -15.91 -3.44 -1.71
N LYS A 49 -16.02 -2.34 -0.95
CA LYS A 49 -15.97 -0.96 -1.47
C LYS A 49 -14.65 -0.24 -1.22
N CYS A 50 -13.79 -0.77 -0.35
CA CYS A 50 -12.55 -0.16 0.10
C CYS A 50 -12.75 1.21 0.77
N ASN A 51 -13.07 1.23 2.06
CA ASN A 51 -12.94 2.47 2.84
C ASN A 51 -11.44 2.76 3.03
N TYR A 52 -10.89 3.73 2.31
CA TYR A 52 -9.45 3.96 2.30
C TYR A 52 -8.99 5.07 3.27
N THR A 53 -9.89 5.96 3.71
CA THR A 53 -9.60 6.94 4.76
C THR A 53 -10.88 7.48 5.41
N ASN A 54 -10.73 8.35 6.41
CA ASN A 54 -11.84 8.96 7.14
C ASN A 54 -11.55 10.44 7.39
N ALA A 55 -12.57 11.29 7.40
CA ALA A 55 -12.47 12.71 7.75
C ALA A 55 -12.06 12.94 9.20
N VAL A 56 -12.36 11.97 10.09
CA VAL A 56 -12.02 12.04 11.52
C VAL A 56 -10.87 11.09 11.79
N GLN A 57 -9.71 11.64 12.12
CA GLN A 57 -8.47 10.90 12.42
C GLN A 57 -7.83 11.36 13.74
N GLY A 58 -8.64 11.72 14.72
CA GLY A 58 -8.14 12.06 16.05
C GLY A 58 -7.60 10.85 16.80
N LEU A 59 -6.71 11.09 17.77
CA LEU A 59 -6.08 10.04 18.58
C LEU A 59 -7.11 9.10 19.23
N SER A 60 -8.31 9.60 19.55
CA SER A 60 -9.42 8.82 20.11
C SER A 60 -9.96 7.72 19.16
N CYS A 61 -9.63 7.79 17.86
CA CYS A 61 -10.01 6.78 16.88
C CYS A 61 -9.13 5.53 16.92
N TYR A 62 -7.98 5.60 17.60
CA TYR A 62 -6.98 4.53 17.64
C TYR A 62 -6.98 3.80 18.98
N ARG A 63 -6.69 2.51 18.95
CA ARG A 63 -6.66 1.62 20.11
C ARG A 63 -5.36 0.84 20.13
N GLY A 64 -4.87 0.48 21.30
CA GLY A 64 -3.66 -0.29 21.50
C GLY A 64 -2.88 0.20 22.72
N GLU A 65 -1.72 -0.37 22.97
CA GLU A 65 -0.83 0.01 24.09
C GLU A 65 -0.28 1.43 23.93
N ASN A 66 0.01 1.83 22.68
CA ASN A 66 0.54 3.16 22.37
C ASN A 66 -0.20 3.76 21.14
N PRO A 67 -1.41 4.28 21.29
CA PRO A 67 -2.16 4.87 20.17
C PRO A 67 -1.49 6.13 19.61
N ALA A 68 -0.65 6.82 20.38
CA ALA A 68 0.09 8.01 19.92
C ALA A 68 1.13 7.69 18.83
N PHE A 69 1.47 6.41 18.62
CA PHE A 69 2.36 5.95 17.56
C PHE A 69 1.95 6.42 16.15
N VAL A 70 0.66 6.69 15.92
CA VAL A 70 0.15 7.13 14.61
C VAL A 70 0.49 8.61 14.31
N LEU A 71 0.70 9.43 15.32
CA LEU A 71 0.87 10.89 15.15
C LEU A 71 2.06 11.26 14.24
N PRO A 72 3.28 10.73 14.45
CA PRO A 72 4.41 11.03 13.56
C PRO A 72 4.20 10.60 12.12
N VAL A 73 3.35 9.59 11.88
CA VAL A 73 2.99 9.14 10.53
C VAL A 73 2.06 10.17 9.90
N PHE A 74 1.03 10.63 10.63
CA PHE A 74 0.07 11.63 10.11
C PHE A 74 0.68 13.01 9.89
N GLU A 75 1.73 13.37 10.62
CA GLU A 75 2.49 14.61 10.38
C GLU A 75 3.21 14.58 9.02
N GLN A 76 3.58 13.38 8.54
CA GLN A 76 4.28 13.19 7.27
C GLN A 76 3.33 12.83 6.12
N PHE A 77 2.29 12.05 6.40
CA PHE A 77 1.34 11.57 5.42
C PHE A 77 -0.04 11.38 6.06
N GLY A 78 -0.85 12.42 5.99
CA GLY A 78 -2.15 12.48 6.64
C GLY A 78 -3.31 12.08 5.71
N GLN A 79 -4.52 12.42 6.16
CA GLN A 79 -5.74 12.13 5.43
C GLN A 79 -5.80 12.87 4.07
N GLU A 80 -5.40 14.13 4.04
CA GLU A 80 -5.39 14.93 2.80
C GLU A 80 -4.38 14.39 1.79
N ASP A 81 -3.20 13.96 2.26
CA ASP A 81 -2.18 13.35 1.40
C ASP A 81 -2.66 12.01 0.83
N THR A 82 -3.39 11.24 1.64
CA THR A 82 -4.02 9.99 1.20
C THR A 82 -5.02 10.25 0.09
N VAL A 83 -5.90 11.25 0.24
CA VAL A 83 -6.88 11.61 -0.79
C VAL A 83 -6.18 12.06 -2.06
N ARG A 84 -5.20 12.96 -1.94
CA ARG A 84 -4.42 13.49 -3.07
C ARG A 84 -3.72 12.35 -3.84
N LEU A 85 -3.08 11.43 -3.14
CA LEU A 85 -2.44 10.27 -3.78
C LEU A 85 -3.45 9.46 -4.58
N PHE A 86 -4.61 9.16 -4.00
CA PHE A 86 -5.63 8.39 -4.71
C PHE A 86 -6.19 9.12 -5.92
N GLU A 87 -6.36 10.45 -5.84
CA GLU A 87 -6.75 11.28 -6.98
C GLU A 87 -5.68 11.27 -8.08
N GLU A 88 -4.40 11.35 -7.74
CA GLU A 88 -3.28 11.19 -8.68
C GLU A 88 -3.31 9.84 -9.39
N LEU A 89 -3.70 8.78 -8.68
CA LEU A 89 -3.89 7.43 -9.24
C LEU A 89 -5.21 7.28 -10.02
N GLY A 90 -6.06 8.32 -10.10
CA GLY A 90 -7.33 8.29 -10.80
C GLY A 90 -8.52 7.81 -9.95
N ILE A 91 -8.34 7.66 -8.64
CA ILE A 91 -9.41 7.29 -7.70
C ILE A 91 -9.98 8.55 -7.05
N TYR A 92 -11.12 9.01 -7.55
CA TYR A 92 -11.84 10.13 -6.94
C TYR A 92 -12.68 9.68 -5.73
N PRO A 93 -12.76 10.51 -4.65
CA PRO A 93 -13.45 10.14 -3.43
C PRO A 93 -14.98 10.22 -3.57
N LYS A 94 -15.68 9.24 -3.00
CA LYS A 94 -17.08 9.29 -2.61
C LYS A 94 -17.18 9.29 -1.10
N ILE A 95 -17.69 10.37 -0.53
CA ILE A 95 -17.75 10.55 0.92
C ILE A 95 -19.13 10.16 1.43
N LYS A 96 -19.17 9.28 2.43
CA LYS A 96 -20.41 8.89 3.16
C LYS A 96 -20.14 8.92 4.66
N ASN A 97 -20.81 9.80 5.38
CA ASN A 97 -20.70 9.90 6.84
C ASN A 97 -19.24 10.05 7.33
N GLY A 98 -18.41 10.79 6.59
CA GLY A 98 -17.00 10.95 6.88
C GLY A 98 -16.07 9.82 6.38
N TYR A 99 -16.62 8.71 5.89
CA TYR A 99 -15.86 7.62 5.28
C TYR A 99 -15.60 7.90 3.80
N TYR A 100 -14.37 7.66 3.34
CA TYR A 100 -13.93 7.86 1.97
C TYR A 100 -13.85 6.52 1.25
N TYR A 101 -14.55 6.43 0.13
CA TYR A 101 -14.57 5.27 -0.77
C TYR A 101 -14.16 5.72 -2.17
N PRO A 102 -13.68 4.84 -3.05
CA PRO A 102 -13.57 5.16 -4.47
C PRO A 102 -14.96 5.50 -5.04
N ALA A 103 -15.04 6.43 -6.00
CA ALA A 103 -16.30 6.83 -6.62
C ALA A 103 -17.05 5.65 -7.26
N SER A 104 -16.31 4.64 -7.73
CA SER A 104 -16.87 3.37 -8.23
C SER A 104 -17.59 2.54 -7.16
N GLU A 105 -17.34 2.80 -5.87
CA GLU A 105 -17.72 1.94 -4.74
C GLU A 105 -17.28 0.47 -4.91
N GLN A 106 -16.15 0.24 -5.59
CA GLN A 106 -15.60 -1.10 -5.83
C GLN A 106 -14.13 -1.14 -5.39
N ALA A 107 -13.81 -2.02 -4.45
CA ALA A 107 -12.44 -2.21 -3.97
C ALA A 107 -11.46 -2.66 -5.07
N VAL A 108 -11.97 -3.31 -6.12
CA VAL A 108 -11.17 -3.76 -7.26
C VAL A 108 -10.51 -2.57 -7.97
N SER A 109 -11.20 -1.43 -8.10
CA SER A 109 -10.62 -0.24 -8.75
C SER A 109 -9.34 0.24 -8.03
N VAL A 110 -9.30 0.12 -6.70
CA VAL A 110 -8.11 0.49 -5.91
C VAL A 110 -6.96 -0.47 -6.18
N VAL A 111 -7.22 -1.77 -6.28
CA VAL A 111 -6.19 -2.77 -6.59
C VAL A 111 -5.66 -2.59 -8.01
N GLU A 112 -6.55 -2.33 -8.96
CA GLU A 112 -6.19 -2.12 -10.38
C GLU A 112 -5.28 -0.90 -10.57
N VAL A 113 -5.60 0.24 -9.95
CA VAL A 113 -4.75 1.44 -10.10
C VAL A 113 -3.38 1.27 -9.44
N PHE A 114 -3.28 0.55 -8.32
CA PHE A 114 -1.98 0.20 -7.76
C PHE A 114 -1.20 -0.75 -8.67
N GLY A 115 -1.87 -1.72 -9.29
CA GLY A 115 -1.24 -2.59 -10.28
C GLY A 115 -0.71 -1.81 -11.48
N MET A 116 -1.53 -0.94 -12.07
CA MET A 116 -1.14 -0.09 -13.18
C MET A 116 0.02 0.84 -12.83
N GLU A 117 0.01 1.43 -11.62
CA GLU A 117 1.10 2.29 -11.17
C GLU A 117 2.40 1.49 -10.96
N CYS A 118 2.31 0.28 -10.40
CA CYS A 118 3.46 -0.62 -10.28
C CYS A 118 4.04 -0.97 -11.65
N ASP A 119 3.19 -1.31 -12.62
CA ASP A 119 3.62 -1.62 -13.99
C ASP A 119 4.27 -0.40 -14.66
N TYR A 120 3.67 0.77 -14.52
CA TYR A 120 4.20 2.03 -15.07
C TYR A 120 5.59 2.38 -14.50
N LEU A 121 5.79 2.15 -13.19
CA LEU A 121 7.05 2.41 -12.49
C LEU A 121 8.07 1.28 -12.65
N GLY A 122 7.71 0.17 -13.30
CA GLY A 122 8.60 -0.98 -13.48
C GLY A 122 8.85 -1.76 -12.18
N VAL A 123 7.89 -1.76 -11.25
CA VAL A 123 7.95 -2.59 -10.04
C VAL A 123 7.78 -4.07 -10.42
N ASP A 124 8.70 -4.91 -9.99
CA ASP A 124 8.68 -6.35 -10.25
C ASP A 124 7.74 -7.05 -9.25
N LEU A 125 6.58 -7.50 -9.72
CA LEU A 125 5.54 -8.12 -8.89
C LEU A 125 5.62 -9.64 -8.95
N TRP A 126 6.04 -10.28 -7.85
CA TRP A 126 6.09 -11.72 -7.69
C TRP A 126 4.93 -12.20 -6.81
N THR A 127 3.91 -12.76 -7.44
CA THR A 127 2.77 -13.38 -6.75
C THR A 127 2.95 -14.90 -6.64
N SER A 128 2.17 -15.55 -5.80
CA SER A 128 2.32 -16.98 -5.45
C SER A 128 3.74 -17.33 -4.99
N CYS A 129 4.42 -16.38 -4.38
CA CYS A 129 5.80 -16.48 -3.93
C CYS A 129 5.89 -16.22 -2.43
N GLY A 130 6.20 -17.23 -1.67
CA GLY A 130 6.31 -17.15 -0.20
C GLY A 130 7.76 -16.91 0.25
N LEU A 131 7.95 -15.98 1.17
CA LEU A 131 9.22 -15.78 1.84
C LEU A 131 9.51 -16.92 2.81
N GLN A 132 10.69 -17.52 2.71
CA GLN A 132 11.16 -18.55 3.64
C GLN A 132 12.15 -17.99 4.67
N SER A 133 13.11 -17.18 4.22
CA SER A 133 14.10 -16.58 5.13
C SER A 133 14.63 -15.23 4.62
N ILE A 134 15.11 -14.43 5.55
CA ILE A 134 15.87 -13.19 5.28
C ILE A 134 17.15 -13.28 6.08
N GLN A 135 18.29 -13.13 5.40
CA GLN A 135 19.61 -13.10 6.04
C GLN A 135 20.31 -11.78 5.71
N LYS A 136 20.82 -11.10 6.74
CA LYS A 136 21.64 -9.90 6.56
C LYS A 136 23.04 -10.31 6.11
N THR A 137 23.52 -9.70 5.05
CA THR A 137 24.87 -9.86 4.52
C THR A 137 25.68 -8.58 4.73
N CYS A 138 26.96 -8.57 4.34
CA CYS A 138 27.79 -7.38 4.41
C CYS A 138 27.37 -6.27 3.40
N THR A 139 26.64 -6.62 2.34
CA THR A 139 26.25 -5.70 1.26
C THR A 139 24.74 -5.50 1.16
N GLY A 140 23.92 -6.14 2.00
CA GLY A 140 22.46 -6.02 1.94
C GLY A 140 21.76 -7.18 2.63
N TYR A 141 20.78 -7.75 1.93
CA TYR A 141 19.99 -8.87 2.42
C TYR A 141 19.85 -9.94 1.34
N GLU A 142 20.00 -11.19 1.76
CA GLU A 142 19.67 -12.37 0.96
C GLU A 142 18.26 -12.84 1.35
N ILE A 143 17.43 -13.07 0.33
CA ILE A 143 16.01 -13.45 0.50
C ILE A 143 15.78 -14.75 -0.23
N SER A 144 15.19 -15.73 0.46
CA SER A 144 14.82 -17.04 -0.10
C SER A 144 13.37 -17.42 0.20
#